data_870b1326ec4f2d317e56b90ee2ccdea5
#
_entry.id   870b1326ec4f2d317e56b90ee2ccdea5
#
_cell.length_a   1.000
_cell.length_b   1.000
_cell.length_c   1.000
_cell.angle_alpha   90.00
_cell.angle_beta   90.00
_cell.angle_gamma   90.00
#
_symmetry.space_group_name_H-M   'P 1'
#
loop_
_entity.id
_entity.type
_entity.pdbx_description
1 polymer ?
#
loop_
_entity_poly.entity_id
_entity_poly.type
_entity_poly.pdbx_seq_one_letter_code
_entity_poly.pdbx_strand_id
1 'polypeptide(L)'
;MIELKQLCAGYGDHIVLRDISLRFAPGRLIVLLGPNGSGKSTLLKTITGLNEKRGGEILFDGVSADTLSPRQRAQCVAYMAQRRNTPNIVARRMVLHGRFPYLSYPRRYSPEDLQMADQALALAGASDVAKASMEELSEGQRQKVYLAMALAQDTPTILMDEPTNFLDVRHQLNLMNLACGLKDQGKCLVMVLHDIRLAMKYADEIIVLENGSVQGDSSPGEIYQSGVIDRVFGIKLARFETGNGPQYYYE
;
A
#
# COMPACT_ATOMS: atom_id res chain seq x y z
N MET A 1 5.67 -13.36 2.51
CA MET A 1 6.76 -12.42 2.91
C MET A 1 7.45 -11.86 1.67
N ILE A 2 7.76 -10.56 1.63
CA ILE A 2 8.56 -9.95 0.56
C ILE A 2 9.91 -9.53 1.15
N GLU A 3 11.01 -9.88 0.49
CA GLU A 3 12.35 -9.44 0.85
C GLU A 3 12.98 -8.66 -0.30
N LEU A 4 13.61 -7.55 0.03
CA LEU A 4 14.40 -6.74 -0.87
C LEU A 4 15.85 -6.81 -0.43
N LYS A 5 16.77 -7.11 -1.36
CA LYS A 5 18.20 -7.20 -1.09
C LYS A 5 18.96 -6.28 -2.04
N GLN A 6 19.52 -5.21 -1.48
CA GLN A 6 20.32 -4.22 -2.20
C GLN A 6 19.62 -3.69 -3.47
N LEU A 7 18.28 -3.50 -3.38
CA LEU A 7 17.48 -3.11 -4.51
C LEU A 7 17.86 -1.70 -4.99
N CYS A 8 18.17 -1.60 -6.27
CA CYS A 8 18.33 -0.34 -6.99
C CYS A 8 17.25 -0.22 -8.08
N ALA A 9 16.64 0.95 -8.21
CA ALA A 9 15.60 1.20 -9.22
C ALA A 9 15.54 2.68 -9.62
N GLY A 10 14.96 2.94 -10.80
CA GLY A 10 14.83 4.29 -11.33
C GLY A 10 14.14 4.32 -12.67
N TYR A 11 14.25 5.44 -13.37
CA TYR A 11 13.62 5.67 -14.68
C TYR A 11 14.69 6.16 -15.69
N GLY A 12 14.77 5.49 -16.84
CA GLY A 12 15.86 5.78 -17.77
C GLY A 12 17.22 5.68 -17.07
N ASP A 13 18.07 6.69 -17.19
CA ASP A 13 19.39 6.74 -16.54
C ASP A 13 19.35 7.30 -15.11
N HIS A 14 18.18 7.75 -14.65
CA HIS A 14 18.03 8.33 -13.33
C HIS A 14 17.74 7.27 -12.27
N ILE A 15 18.72 7.02 -11.39
CA ILE A 15 18.56 6.12 -10.24
C ILE A 15 17.84 6.86 -9.11
N VAL A 16 16.68 6.34 -8.71
CA VAL A 16 15.83 6.88 -7.62
C VAL A 16 16.08 6.16 -6.32
N LEU A 17 16.17 4.83 -6.35
CA LEU A 17 16.40 3.98 -5.17
C LEU A 17 17.80 3.39 -5.21
N ARG A 18 18.47 3.42 -4.06
CA ARG A 18 19.86 2.95 -3.92
C ARG A 18 19.99 2.05 -2.72
N ASP A 19 20.44 0.83 -2.94
CA ASP A 19 20.77 -0.15 -1.91
C ASP A 19 19.65 -0.35 -0.86
N ILE A 20 18.42 -0.55 -1.34
CA ILE A 20 17.28 -0.78 -0.46
C ILE A 20 17.24 -2.23 -0.05
N SER A 21 17.44 -2.50 1.24
CA SER A 21 17.31 -3.83 1.83
C SER A 21 16.23 -3.75 2.93
N LEU A 22 15.07 -4.40 2.67
CA LEU A 22 13.88 -4.35 3.51
C LEU A 22 13.19 -5.71 3.55
N ARG A 23 12.39 -5.94 4.59
CA ARG A 23 11.58 -7.15 4.73
C ARG A 23 10.15 -6.82 5.13
N PHE A 24 9.18 -7.24 4.33
CA PHE A 24 7.76 -7.06 4.61
C PHE A 24 7.15 -8.39 5.08
N ALA A 25 6.95 -8.50 6.38
CA ALA A 25 6.48 -9.72 7.03
C ALA A 25 4.94 -9.82 7.02
N PRO A 26 4.37 -11.05 6.96
CA PRO A 26 2.94 -11.26 7.17
C PRO A 26 2.46 -10.76 8.54
N GLY A 27 1.19 -10.35 8.62
CA GLY A 27 0.58 -9.88 9.87
C GLY A 27 1.15 -8.55 10.36
N ARG A 28 1.64 -7.70 9.44
CA ARG A 28 2.19 -6.38 9.76
C ARG A 28 1.53 -5.27 8.95
N LEU A 29 1.31 -4.15 9.60
CA LEU A 29 1.00 -2.88 8.97
C LEU A 29 2.26 -2.02 8.96
N ILE A 30 2.88 -1.90 7.79
CA ILE A 30 4.12 -1.17 7.55
C ILE A 30 3.79 0.15 6.88
N VAL A 31 4.33 1.24 7.38
CA VAL A 31 4.11 2.57 6.80
C VAL A 31 5.41 3.14 6.24
N LEU A 32 5.36 3.54 4.97
CA LEU A 32 6.43 4.26 4.30
C LEU A 32 6.22 5.77 4.48
N LEU A 33 7.14 6.44 5.15
CA LEU A 33 7.20 7.89 5.29
C LEU A 33 8.40 8.45 4.50
N GLY A 34 8.35 9.72 4.19
CA GLY A 34 9.43 10.45 3.53
C GLY A 34 8.94 11.63 2.71
N PRO A 35 9.78 12.61 2.40
CA PRO A 35 9.44 13.76 1.57
C PRO A 35 8.97 13.36 0.17
N ASN A 36 8.35 14.30 -0.55
CA ASN A 36 8.02 14.08 -1.95
C ASN A 36 9.30 13.84 -2.77
N GLY A 37 9.25 12.88 -3.68
CA GLY A 37 10.44 12.50 -4.47
C GLY A 37 11.42 11.56 -3.76
N SER A 38 11.19 11.13 -2.51
CA SER A 38 12.10 10.21 -1.79
C SER A 38 12.14 8.78 -2.35
N GLY A 39 11.26 8.42 -3.29
CA GLY A 39 11.27 7.11 -3.95
C GLY A 39 10.18 6.14 -3.50
N LYS A 40 9.25 6.52 -2.60
CA LYS A 40 8.21 5.63 -2.06
C LYS A 40 7.37 4.94 -3.14
N SER A 41 6.78 5.70 -4.04
CA SER A 41 5.99 5.13 -5.16
C SER A 41 6.84 4.32 -6.13
N THR A 42 8.11 4.71 -6.33
CA THR A 42 9.06 3.94 -7.14
C THR A 42 9.33 2.58 -6.50
N LEU A 43 9.50 2.53 -5.18
CA LEU A 43 9.68 1.29 -4.43
C LEU A 43 8.47 0.35 -4.62
N LEU A 44 7.25 0.84 -4.37
CA LEU A 44 6.04 0.04 -4.54
C LEU A 44 5.86 -0.46 -5.99
N LYS A 45 6.08 0.39 -6.98
CA LYS A 45 6.02 0.01 -8.40
C LYS A 45 7.07 -1.00 -8.78
N THR A 46 8.28 -0.90 -8.24
CA THR A 46 9.36 -1.86 -8.53
C THR A 46 9.05 -3.23 -7.94
N ILE A 47 8.53 -3.30 -6.72
CA ILE A 47 8.10 -4.56 -6.10
C ILE A 47 7.04 -5.26 -6.96
N THR A 48 6.09 -4.51 -7.50
CA THR A 48 5.02 -5.09 -8.35
C THR A 48 5.43 -5.39 -9.79
N GLY A 49 6.62 -4.94 -10.21
CA GLY A 49 7.10 -5.09 -11.59
C GLY A 49 6.51 -4.08 -12.57
N LEU A 50 5.84 -3.03 -12.08
CA LEU A 50 5.39 -1.90 -12.89
C LEU A 50 6.51 -0.91 -13.20
N ASN A 51 7.64 -1.04 -12.52
CA ASN A 51 8.89 -0.37 -12.80
C ASN A 51 10.02 -1.39 -12.74
N GLU A 52 10.99 -1.30 -13.64
CA GLU A 52 12.12 -2.21 -13.69
C GLU A 52 13.12 -1.91 -12.58
N LYS A 53 13.62 -2.96 -11.94
CA LYS A 53 14.79 -2.84 -11.07
C LYS A 53 16.06 -2.68 -11.91
N ARG A 54 17.04 -1.98 -11.36
CA ARG A 54 18.37 -1.79 -11.97
C ARG A 54 19.45 -2.64 -11.32
N GLY A 55 19.16 -3.22 -10.14
CA GLY A 55 20.06 -4.09 -9.40
C GLY A 55 19.39 -4.67 -8.17
N GLY A 56 20.07 -5.59 -7.52
CA GLY A 56 19.57 -6.27 -6.34
C GLY A 56 18.51 -7.33 -6.62
N GLU A 57 17.87 -7.82 -5.57
CA GLU A 57 16.90 -8.91 -5.64
C GLU A 57 15.58 -8.52 -4.97
N ILE A 58 14.48 -9.03 -5.51
CA ILE A 58 13.15 -9.04 -4.90
C ILE A 58 12.71 -10.48 -4.77
N LEU A 59 12.37 -10.93 -3.56
CA LEU A 59 11.94 -12.29 -3.28
C LEU A 59 10.51 -12.28 -2.74
N PHE A 60 9.66 -13.17 -3.23
CA PHE A 60 8.34 -13.49 -2.71
C PHE A 60 8.39 -14.89 -2.09
N ASP A 61 8.30 -14.98 -0.76
CA ASP A 61 8.45 -16.23 0.00
C ASP A 61 9.70 -17.05 -0.41
N GLY A 62 10.83 -16.33 -0.60
CA GLY A 62 12.11 -16.93 -1.03
C GLY A 62 12.25 -17.17 -2.53
N VAL A 63 11.19 -16.98 -3.33
CA VAL A 63 11.22 -17.15 -4.79
C VAL A 63 11.55 -15.80 -5.46
N SER A 64 12.56 -15.80 -6.34
CA SER A 64 12.95 -14.58 -7.06
C SER A 64 11.82 -14.06 -7.94
N ALA A 65 11.54 -12.76 -7.83
CA ALA A 65 10.57 -12.08 -8.67
C ALA A 65 10.88 -12.17 -10.18
N ASP A 66 12.16 -12.37 -10.54
CA ASP A 66 12.59 -12.47 -11.93
C ASP A 66 12.13 -13.80 -12.58
N THR A 67 11.84 -14.81 -11.76
CA THR A 67 11.34 -16.12 -12.25
C THR A 67 9.82 -16.17 -12.34
N LEU A 68 9.13 -15.17 -11.74
CA LEU A 68 7.67 -15.12 -11.74
C LEU A 68 7.15 -14.42 -12.99
N SER A 69 6.16 -15.03 -13.65
CA SER A 69 5.37 -14.34 -14.66
C SER A 69 4.60 -13.17 -14.03
N PRO A 70 4.19 -12.15 -14.82
CA PRO A 70 3.38 -11.05 -14.32
C PRO A 70 2.11 -11.52 -13.60
N ARG A 71 1.50 -12.60 -14.08
CA ARG A 71 0.31 -13.22 -13.46
C ARG A 71 0.63 -13.79 -12.08
N GLN A 72 1.70 -14.57 -11.93
CA GLN A 72 2.12 -15.13 -10.65
C GLN A 72 2.49 -14.04 -9.66
N ARG A 73 3.21 -13.00 -10.08
CA ARG A 73 3.52 -11.85 -9.23
C ARG A 73 2.25 -11.14 -8.76
N ALA A 74 1.26 -10.94 -9.65
CA ALA A 74 -0.03 -10.36 -9.27
C ALA A 74 -0.87 -11.26 -8.34
N GLN A 75 -0.55 -12.53 -8.17
CA GLN A 75 -1.13 -13.40 -7.14
C GLN A 75 -0.41 -13.29 -5.79
N CYS A 76 0.80 -12.74 -5.76
CA CYS A 76 1.58 -12.51 -4.54
C CYS A 76 1.32 -11.13 -3.92
N VAL A 77 1.06 -10.10 -4.75
CA VAL A 77 0.97 -8.71 -4.30
C VAL A 77 -0.08 -7.92 -5.08
N ALA A 78 -0.97 -7.26 -4.36
CA ALA A 78 -1.88 -6.26 -4.92
C ALA A 78 -1.28 -4.85 -4.78
N TYR A 79 -1.59 -3.97 -5.71
CA TYR A 79 -1.12 -2.59 -5.70
C TYR A 79 -2.24 -1.60 -5.96
N MET A 80 -2.43 -0.71 -5.01
CA MET A 80 -3.30 0.44 -5.12
C MET A 80 -2.47 1.68 -5.43
N ALA A 81 -2.49 2.14 -6.69
CA ALA A 81 -1.71 3.31 -7.14
C ALA A 81 -2.35 4.64 -6.71
N GLN A 82 -1.52 5.68 -6.51
CA GLN A 82 -1.93 7.04 -6.15
C GLN A 82 -2.82 7.70 -7.23
N ARG A 83 -2.38 7.66 -8.50
CA ARG A 83 -3.10 8.26 -9.63
C ARG A 83 -3.61 7.20 -10.57
N ARG A 84 -4.81 7.39 -11.10
CA ARG A 84 -5.47 6.45 -12.01
C ARG A 84 -6.31 7.20 -13.01
N ASN A 85 -6.32 6.68 -14.24
CA ASN A 85 -7.32 7.09 -15.21
C ASN A 85 -8.69 6.56 -14.76
N THR A 86 -9.73 7.37 -14.91
CA THR A 86 -11.10 6.97 -14.61
C THR A 86 -11.70 6.35 -15.87
N PRO A 87 -11.84 5.03 -15.94
CA PRO A 87 -12.45 4.39 -17.12
C PRO A 87 -13.97 4.53 -17.07
N ASN A 88 -14.59 4.57 -18.24
CA ASN A 88 -16.05 4.53 -18.35
C ASN A 88 -16.58 3.09 -18.18
N ILE A 89 -16.57 2.62 -16.94
CA ILE A 89 -17.13 1.31 -16.56
C ILE A 89 -17.85 1.41 -15.22
N VAL A 90 -18.74 0.47 -14.97
CA VAL A 90 -19.45 0.34 -13.67
C VAL A 90 -18.48 -0.05 -12.55
N ALA A 91 -18.64 0.55 -11.38
CA ALA A 91 -17.75 0.35 -10.22
C ALA A 91 -17.57 -1.13 -9.85
N ARG A 92 -18.64 -1.93 -9.80
CA ARG A 92 -18.54 -3.38 -9.55
C ARG A 92 -17.68 -4.09 -10.59
N ARG A 93 -17.75 -3.68 -11.85
CA ARG A 93 -16.91 -4.26 -12.91
C ARG A 93 -15.45 -3.85 -12.76
N MET A 94 -15.19 -2.63 -12.27
CA MET A 94 -13.83 -2.19 -11.90
C MET A 94 -13.24 -3.09 -10.82
N VAL A 95 -14.01 -3.40 -9.79
CA VAL A 95 -13.56 -4.29 -8.69
C VAL A 95 -13.24 -5.69 -9.20
N LEU A 96 -14.04 -6.23 -10.12
CA LEU A 96 -13.80 -7.53 -10.76
C LEU A 96 -12.45 -7.61 -11.50
N HIS A 97 -11.86 -6.48 -11.93
CA HIS A 97 -10.51 -6.49 -12.51
C HIS A 97 -9.44 -6.97 -11.52
N GLY A 98 -9.66 -6.86 -10.21
CA GLY A 98 -8.81 -7.47 -9.19
C GLY A 98 -8.71 -8.99 -9.33
N ARG A 99 -9.69 -9.65 -9.95
CA ARG A 99 -9.71 -11.09 -10.16
C ARG A 99 -8.99 -11.55 -11.43
N PHE A 100 -8.54 -10.64 -12.31
CA PHE A 100 -7.83 -10.98 -13.55
C PHE A 100 -6.65 -11.95 -13.38
N PRO A 101 -5.82 -11.87 -12.34
CA PRO A 101 -4.71 -12.81 -12.14
C PRO A 101 -5.14 -14.28 -11.97
N TYR A 102 -6.41 -14.53 -11.67
CA TYR A 102 -6.96 -15.87 -11.43
C TYR A 102 -7.69 -16.46 -12.63
N LEU A 103 -8.08 -15.63 -13.62
CA LEU A 103 -8.86 -16.08 -14.78
C LEU A 103 -8.02 -16.96 -15.71
N SER A 104 -8.57 -18.14 -16.06
CA SER A 104 -8.06 -18.98 -17.15
C SER A 104 -8.78 -18.65 -18.47
N TYR A 105 -8.23 -19.16 -19.59
CA TYR A 105 -8.91 -19.00 -20.88
C TYR A 105 -10.03 -20.05 -21.06
N PRO A 106 -11.23 -19.67 -21.59
CA PRO A 106 -11.67 -18.31 -21.88
C PRO A 106 -11.91 -17.51 -20.60
N ARG A 107 -11.51 -16.22 -20.61
CA ARG A 107 -11.59 -15.34 -19.43
C ARG A 107 -13.03 -15.08 -19.02
N ARG A 108 -13.53 -15.85 -18.07
CA ARG A 108 -14.88 -15.72 -17.49
C ARG A 108 -14.75 -15.67 -15.97
N TYR A 109 -15.49 -14.76 -15.35
CA TYR A 109 -15.58 -14.69 -13.89
C TYR A 109 -16.45 -15.84 -13.39
N SER A 110 -15.98 -16.53 -12.37
CA SER A 110 -16.75 -17.54 -11.65
C SER A 110 -17.76 -16.89 -10.67
N PRO A 111 -18.74 -17.63 -10.16
CA PRO A 111 -19.59 -17.15 -9.07
C PRO A 111 -18.80 -16.69 -7.84
N GLU A 112 -17.67 -17.36 -7.52
CA GLU A 112 -16.77 -16.98 -6.44
C GLU A 112 -16.10 -15.64 -6.70
N ASP A 113 -15.63 -15.37 -7.94
CA ASP A 113 -15.06 -14.05 -8.27
C ASP A 113 -16.09 -12.93 -8.11
N LEU A 114 -17.34 -13.17 -8.47
CA LEU A 114 -18.44 -12.22 -8.29
C LEU A 114 -18.69 -11.96 -6.79
N GLN A 115 -18.73 -13.01 -5.99
CA GLN A 115 -18.90 -12.91 -4.54
C GLN A 115 -17.74 -12.16 -3.87
N MET A 116 -16.49 -12.46 -4.25
CA MET A 116 -15.32 -11.76 -3.74
C MET A 116 -15.34 -10.28 -4.07
N ALA A 117 -15.77 -9.90 -5.27
CA ALA A 117 -15.93 -8.50 -5.64
C ALA A 117 -17.00 -7.79 -4.79
N ASP A 118 -18.14 -8.44 -4.52
CA ASP A 118 -19.20 -7.87 -3.69
C ASP A 118 -18.77 -7.75 -2.22
N GLN A 119 -18.05 -8.73 -1.68
CA GLN A 119 -17.45 -8.67 -0.34
C GLN A 119 -16.42 -7.55 -0.23
N ALA A 120 -15.54 -7.40 -1.24
CA ALA A 120 -14.55 -6.35 -1.28
C ALA A 120 -15.18 -4.95 -1.34
N LEU A 121 -16.28 -4.77 -2.09
CA LEU A 121 -17.07 -3.53 -2.10
C LEU A 121 -17.65 -3.23 -0.71
N ALA A 122 -18.17 -4.23 -0.02
CA ALA A 122 -18.70 -4.07 1.34
C ALA A 122 -17.60 -3.67 2.34
N LEU A 123 -16.46 -4.36 2.31
CA LEU A 123 -15.31 -4.06 3.16
C LEU A 123 -14.77 -2.64 2.94
N ALA A 124 -14.72 -2.18 1.70
CA ALA A 124 -14.27 -0.83 1.35
C ALA A 124 -15.35 0.26 1.59
N GLY A 125 -16.57 -0.11 1.99
CA GLY A 125 -17.69 0.82 2.15
C GLY A 125 -18.09 1.50 0.85
N ALA A 126 -18.20 0.72 -0.25
CA ALA A 126 -18.54 1.16 -1.61
C ALA A 126 -19.71 0.40 -2.22
N SER A 127 -20.48 -0.35 -1.42
CA SER A 127 -21.62 -1.14 -1.91
C SER A 127 -22.73 -0.29 -2.52
N ASP A 128 -22.95 0.90 -1.99
CA ASP A 128 -23.95 1.87 -2.44
C ASP A 128 -23.69 2.39 -3.86
N VAL A 129 -22.42 2.44 -4.26
CA VAL A 129 -21.99 2.91 -5.59
C VAL A 129 -21.66 1.80 -6.57
N ALA A 130 -21.89 0.54 -6.21
CA ALA A 130 -21.51 -0.63 -7.02
C ALA A 130 -22.06 -0.61 -8.45
N LYS A 131 -23.23 -0.01 -8.68
CA LYS A 131 -23.91 0.09 -9.98
C LYS A 131 -23.63 1.39 -10.74
N ALA A 132 -22.99 2.37 -10.11
CA ALA A 132 -22.67 3.66 -10.72
C ALA A 132 -21.47 3.54 -11.68
N SER A 133 -21.40 4.43 -12.68
CA SER A 133 -20.20 4.58 -13.51
C SER A 133 -19.08 5.21 -12.71
N MET A 134 -17.84 4.74 -12.92
CA MET A 134 -16.66 5.33 -12.28
C MET A 134 -16.52 6.85 -12.54
N GLU A 135 -16.99 7.34 -13.68
CA GLU A 135 -16.96 8.77 -14.05
C GLU A 135 -17.91 9.62 -13.20
N GLU A 136 -19.03 9.04 -12.73
CA GLU A 136 -20.05 9.72 -11.91
C GLU A 136 -19.67 9.81 -10.44
N LEU A 137 -18.64 9.06 -10.00
CA LEU A 137 -18.24 8.99 -8.61
C LEU A 137 -17.40 10.20 -8.20
N SER A 138 -17.57 10.64 -6.94
CA SER A 138 -16.61 11.55 -6.31
C SER A 138 -15.22 10.90 -6.15
N GLU A 139 -14.17 11.70 -5.95
CA GLU A 139 -12.82 11.17 -5.74
C GLU A 139 -12.75 10.20 -4.54
N GLY A 140 -13.42 10.52 -3.43
CA GLY A 140 -13.47 9.64 -2.26
C GLY A 140 -14.20 8.32 -2.54
N GLN A 141 -15.29 8.35 -3.34
CA GLN A 141 -15.98 7.13 -3.76
C GLN A 141 -15.12 6.30 -4.71
N ARG A 142 -14.45 6.93 -5.68
CA ARG A 142 -13.48 6.24 -6.56
C ARG A 142 -12.37 5.58 -5.75
N GLN A 143 -11.84 6.27 -4.74
CA GLN A 143 -10.81 5.73 -3.86
C GLN A 143 -11.26 4.44 -3.16
N LYS A 144 -12.50 4.41 -2.65
CA LYS A 144 -13.09 3.20 -2.06
C LYS A 144 -13.25 2.06 -3.07
N VAL A 145 -13.67 2.35 -4.30
CA VAL A 145 -13.79 1.33 -5.37
C VAL A 145 -12.42 0.76 -5.73
N TYR A 146 -11.39 1.58 -5.80
CA TYR A 146 -10.03 1.10 -6.06
C TYR A 146 -9.45 0.30 -4.88
N LEU A 147 -9.77 0.68 -3.66
CA LEU A 147 -9.46 -0.14 -2.48
C LEU A 147 -10.15 -1.50 -2.59
N ALA A 148 -11.45 -1.52 -2.91
CA ALA A 148 -12.19 -2.76 -3.14
C ALA A 148 -11.55 -3.64 -4.24
N MET A 149 -11.07 -3.04 -5.33
CA MET A 149 -10.37 -3.77 -6.39
C MET A 149 -9.08 -4.44 -5.86
N ALA A 150 -8.28 -3.74 -5.05
CA ALA A 150 -7.08 -4.31 -4.44
C ALA A 150 -7.43 -5.42 -3.43
N LEU A 151 -8.51 -5.26 -2.66
CA LEU A 151 -9.00 -6.28 -1.74
C LEU A 151 -9.53 -7.52 -2.47
N ALA A 152 -10.26 -7.32 -3.58
CA ALA A 152 -10.80 -8.42 -4.39
C ALA A 152 -9.70 -9.27 -5.05
N GLN A 153 -8.49 -8.73 -5.22
CA GLN A 153 -7.34 -9.48 -5.72
C GLN A 153 -6.91 -10.58 -4.72
N ASP A 154 -7.24 -10.45 -3.44
CA ASP A 154 -7.03 -11.43 -2.36
C ASP A 154 -5.60 -11.98 -2.28
N THR A 155 -4.64 -11.09 -2.26
CA THR A 155 -3.22 -11.43 -2.14
C THR A 155 -2.76 -11.44 -0.67
N PRO A 156 -1.66 -12.13 -0.34
CA PRO A 156 -1.06 -12.08 1.00
C PRO A 156 -0.48 -10.71 1.35
N THR A 157 -0.09 -9.90 0.36
CA THR A 157 0.45 -8.56 0.55
C THR A 157 -0.34 -7.53 -0.26
N ILE A 158 -0.64 -6.38 0.34
CA ILE A 158 -1.31 -5.25 -0.31
C ILE A 158 -0.43 -4.01 -0.14
N LEU A 159 0.01 -3.43 -1.25
CA LEU A 159 0.76 -2.18 -1.30
C LEU A 159 -0.19 -1.05 -1.66
N MET A 160 -0.22 0.02 -0.86
CA MET A 160 -1.13 1.16 -1.07
C MET A 160 -0.34 2.47 -1.13
N ASP A 161 -0.44 3.14 -2.26
CA ASP A 161 0.24 4.42 -2.49
C ASP A 161 -0.72 5.58 -2.21
N GLU A 162 -0.56 6.21 -1.05
CA GLU A 162 -1.36 7.33 -0.53
C GLU A 162 -2.88 7.02 -0.47
N PRO A 163 -3.29 5.91 0.19
CA PRO A 163 -4.69 5.48 0.19
C PRO A 163 -5.62 6.41 0.97
N THR A 164 -5.09 7.30 1.81
CA THR A 164 -5.85 8.26 2.61
C THR A 164 -6.18 9.57 1.89
N ASN A 165 -5.59 9.81 0.70
CA ASN A 165 -5.87 11.01 -0.07
C ASN A 165 -7.34 11.08 -0.49
N PHE A 166 -7.89 12.29 -0.54
CA PHE A 166 -9.30 12.57 -0.89
C PHE A 166 -10.34 11.98 0.08
N LEU A 167 -9.91 11.39 1.19
CA LEU A 167 -10.78 10.90 2.24
C LEU A 167 -10.88 11.93 3.38
N ASP A 168 -12.09 12.15 3.89
CA ASP A 168 -12.27 12.88 5.15
C ASP A 168 -11.73 12.06 6.34
N VAL A 169 -11.61 12.72 7.50
CA VAL A 169 -11.02 12.12 8.71
C VAL A 169 -11.73 10.81 9.11
N ARG A 170 -13.07 10.76 9.01
CA ARG A 170 -13.82 9.56 9.35
C ARG A 170 -13.47 8.39 8.44
N HIS A 171 -13.38 8.63 7.13
CA HIS A 171 -13.04 7.62 6.15
C HIS A 171 -11.56 7.19 6.24
N GLN A 172 -10.64 8.11 6.59
CA GLN A 172 -9.26 7.77 6.89
C GLN A 172 -9.16 6.81 8.07
N LEU A 173 -9.86 7.10 9.18
CA LEU A 173 -9.88 6.22 10.34
C LEU A 173 -10.50 4.84 10.02
N ASN A 174 -11.57 4.80 9.23
CA ASN A 174 -12.17 3.53 8.79
C ASN A 174 -11.19 2.70 7.95
N LEU A 175 -10.41 3.34 7.06
CA LEU A 175 -9.37 2.67 6.29
C LEU A 175 -8.28 2.09 7.19
N MET A 176 -7.81 2.85 8.19
CA MET A 176 -6.80 2.37 9.13
C MET A 176 -7.32 1.20 9.97
N ASN A 177 -8.56 1.25 10.43
CA ASN A 177 -9.19 0.14 11.15
C ASN A 177 -9.36 -1.10 10.26
N LEU A 178 -9.75 -0.92 9.00
CA LEU A 178 -9.79 -2.02 8.02
C LEU A 178 -8.40 -2.64 7.83
N ALA A 179 -7.37 -1.81 7.70
CA ALA A 179 -5.99 -2.29 7.58
C ALA A 179 -5.55 -3.11 8.80
N CYS A 180 -5.87 -2.65 10.02
CA CYS A 180 -5.62 -3.42 11.24
C CYS A 180 -6.34 -4.78 11.21
N GLY A 181 -7.62 -4.81 10.83
CA GLY A 181 -8.38 -6.07 10.72
C GLY A 181 -7.80 -7.05 9.68
N LEU A 182 -7.30 -6.54 8.54
CA LEU A 182 -6.63 -7.37 7.53
C LEU A 182 -5.27 -7.88 8.01
N LYS A 183 -4.51 -7.06 8.71
CA LYS A 183 -3.26 -7.45 9.36
C LYS A 183 -3.50 -8.59 10.36
N ASP A 184 -4.52 -8.47 11.21
CA ASP A 184 -4.87 -9.48 12.21
C ASP A 184 -5.29 -10.82 11.56
N GLN A 185 -5.74 -10.79 10.30
CA GLN A 185 -5.97 -11.97 9.46
C GLN A 185 -4.69 -12.51 8.80
N GLY A 186 -3.53 -11.96 9.11
CA GLY A 186 -2.24 -12.40 8.60
C GLY A 186 -1.78 -11.73 7.31
N LYS A 187 -2.53 -10.77 6.74
CA LYS A 187 -2.07 -10.04 5.55
C LYS A 187 -0.96 -9.06 5.90
N CYS A 188 -0.04 -8.84 4.97
CA CYS A 188 0.95 -7.79 5.03
C CYS A 188 0.39 -6.53 4.34
N LEU A 189 0.34 -5.40 5.04
CA LEU A 189 -0.10 -4.11 4.50
C LEU A 189 1.10 -3.17 4.46
N VAL A 190 1.39 -2.59 3.31
CA VAL A 190 2.41 -1.55 3.15
C VAL A 190 1.73 -0.30 2.62
N MET A 191 1.76 0.79 3.39
CA MET A 191 1.07 2.03 3.05
C MET A 191 2.05 3.20 2.96
N VAL A 192 1.98 3.98 1.90
CA VAL A 192 2.57 5.32 1.87
C VAL A 192 1.56 6.27 2.52
N LEU A 193 1.97 6.95 3.58
CA LEU A 193 1.15 7.96 4.26
C LEU A 193 1.89 9.31 4.30
N HIS A 194 1.12 10.41 4.33
CA HIS A 194 1.64 11.75 4.58
C HIS A 194 1.41 12.19 6.04
N ASP A 195 0.34 11.72 6.68
CA ASP A 195 0.08 12.03 8.09
C ASP A 195 0.94 11.13 9.00
N ILE A 196 2.00 11.73 9.54
CA ILE A 196 2.92 11.05 10.46
C ILE A 196 2.20 10.57 11.72
N ARG A 197 1.17 11.28 12.19
CA ARG A 197 0.41 10.91 13.40
C ARG A 197 -0.37 9.63 13.18
N LEU A 198 -0.98 9.45 11.98
CA LEU A 198 -1.62 8.18 11.61
C LEU A 198 -0.59 7.05 11.54
N ALA A 199 0.59 7.30 10.96
CA ALA A 199 1.67 6.32 10.92
C ALA A 199 2.09 5.90 12.33
N MET A 200 2.39 6.87 13.19
CA MET A 200 2.84 6.63 14.57
C MET A 200 1.80 5.89 15.42
N LYS A 201 0.50 6.07 15.12
CA LYS A 201 -0.60 5.47 15.87
C LYS A 201 -0.92 4.03 15.44
N TYR A 202 -0.84 3.73 14.15
CA TYR A 202 -1.40 2.49 13.61
C TYR A 202 -0.36 1.50 13.09
N ALA A 203 0.85 1.98 12.71
CA ALA A 203 1.87 1.11 12.16
C ALA A 203 2.48 0.18 13.23
N ASP A 204 2.81 -1.05 12.82
CA ASP A 204 3.70 -1.93 13.57
C ASP A 204 5.17 -1.58 13.27
N GLU A 205 5.43 -1.07 12.07
CA GLU A 205 6.76 -0.73 11.57
C GLU A 205 6.66 0.51 10.66
N ILE A 206 7.61 1.42 10.81
CA ILE A 206 7.72 2.63 10.01
C ILE A 206 9.07 2.62 9.30
N ILE A 207 9.02 2.78 7.98
CA ILE A 207 10.20 2.94 7.15
C ILE A 207 10.23 4.39 6.67
N VAL A 208 11.33 5.08 6.96
CA VAL A 208 11.56 6.46 6.54
C VAL A 208 12.52 6.48 5.37
N LEU A 209 12.04 6.96 4.21
CA LEU A 209 12.83 7.10 2.99
C LEU A 209 13.20 8.58 2.75
N GLU A 210 14.47 8.82 2.43
CA GLU A 210 14.96 10.12 2.00
C GLU A 210 16.01 9.94 0.90
N ASN A 211 15.92 10.72 -0.17
CA ASN A 211 16.88 10.71 -1.29
C ASN A 211 17.17 9.30 -1.85
N GLY A 212 16.15 8.44 -1.87
CA GLY A 212 16.23 7.09 -2.40
C GLY A 212 16.91 6.06 -1.49
N SER A 213 17.13 6.39 -0.21
CA SER A 213 17.75 5.51 0.78
C SER A 213 16.90 5.41 2.05
N VAL A 214 17.00 4.29 2.78
CA VAL A 214 16.35 4.09 4.06
C VAL A 214 17.10 4.85 5.14
N GLN A 215 16.40 5.72 5.86
CA GLN A 215 16.95 6.51 6.99
C GLN A 215 16.56 5.93 8.35
N GLY A 216 15.49 5.14 8.38
CA GLY A 216 15.01 4.43 9.56
C GLY A 216 14.05 3.33 9.16
N ASP A 217 14.09 2.23 9.89
CA ASP A 217 13.24 1.05 9.69
C ASP A 217 13.09 0.38 11.07
N SER A 218 11.98 0.69 11.76
CA SER A 218 11.76 0.21 13.11
C SER A 218 10.32 0.45 13.60
N SER A 219 10.05 0.06 14.83
CA SER A 219 8.77 0.36 15.50
C SER A 219 8.55 1.87 15.66
N PRO A 220 7.28 2.34 15.75
CA PRO A 220 6.98 3.77 15.94
C PRO A 220 7.70 4.39 17.12
N GLY A 221 7.84 3.66 18.23
CA GLY A 221 8.55 4.14 19.43
C GLY A 221 10.03 4.38 19.19
N GLU A 222 10.71 3.45 18.50
CA GLU A 222 12.13 3.57 18.16
C GLU A 222 12.38 4.65 17.10
N ILE A 223 11.49 4.76 16.10
CA ILE A 223 11.50 5.85 15.10
C ILE A 223 11.40 7.22 15.79
N TYR A 224 10.51 7.37 16.77
CA TYR A 224 10.42 8.59 17.59
C TYR A 224 11.72 8.89 18.34
N GLN A 225 12.25 7.89 19.04
CA GLN A 225 13.47 8.05 19.85
C GLN A 225 14.71 8.38 19.01
N SER A 226 14.78 7.90 17.79
CA SER A 226 15.90 8.16 16.86
C SER A 226 15.98 9.60 16.36
N GLY A 227 14.88 10.37 16.46
CA GLY A 227 14.78 11.73 15.91
C GLY A 227 14.81 11.78 14.38
N VAL A 228 14.69 10.62 13.69
CA VAL A 228 14.75 10.56 12.22
C VAL A 228 13.63 11.35 11.56
N ILE A 229 12.43 11.35 12.16
CA ILE A 229 11.29 12.16 11.65
C ILE A 229 11.62 13.64 11.67
N ASP A 230 12.14 14.14 12.80
CA ASP A 230 12.48 15.55 12.98
C ASP A 230 13.52 16.00 11.94
N ARG A 231 14.56 15.17 11.75
CA ARG A 231 15.63 15.43 10.79
C ARG A 231 15.14 15.42 9.35
N VAL A 232 14.37 14.40 8.94
CA VAL A 232 13.97 14.19 7.55
C VAL A 232 12.89 15.17 7.13
N PHE A 233 11.96 15.52 8.03
CA PHE A 233 10.83 16.39 7.70
C PHE A 233 11.03 17.85 8.13
N GLY A 234 12.10 18.16 8.88
CA GLY A 234 12.37 19.51 9.38
C GLY A 234 11.31 20.00 10.37
N ILE A 235 10.75 19.11 11.16
CA ILE A 235 9.71 19.38 12.17
C ILE A 235 10.23 18.95 13.53
N LYS A 236 9.46 19.26 14.58
CA LYS A 236 9.67 18.68 15.91
C LYS A 236 8.44 17.87 16.29
N LEU A 237 8.61 16.56 16.38
CA LEU A 237 7.57 15.63 16.81
C LEU A 237 7.63 15.47 18.33
N ALA A 238 6.54 15.79 19.00
CA ALA A 238 6.41 15.61 20.42
C ALA A 238 5.46 14.47 20.77
N ARG A 239 5.63 13.88 21.94
CA ARG A 239 4.86 12.75 22.44
C ARG A 239 4.30 13.04 23.82
N PHE A 240 3.07 12.61 24.07
CA PHE A 240 2.48 12.56 25.41
C PHE A 240 1.74 11.25 25.62
N GLU A 241 1.72 10.78 26.85
CA GLU A 241 1.04 9.54 27.22
C GLU A 241 -0.44 9.79 27.50
N THR A 242 -1.29 8.89 27.02
CA THR A 242 -2.73 8.86 27.31
C THR A 242 -3.14 7.50 27.84
N GLY A 243 -4.34 7.37 28.39
CA GLY A 243 -4.91 6.07 28.78
C GLY A 243 -5.02 5.05 27.64
N ASN A 244 -4.97 5.50 26.39
CA ASN A 244 -5.01 4.68 25.18
C ASN A 244 -3.62 4.56 24.47
N GLY A 245 -2.53 4.78 25.20
CA GLY A 245 -1.17 4.76 24.68
C GLY A 245 -0.63 6.11 24.23
N PRO A 246 0.58 6.14 23.65
CA PRO A 246 1.24 7.36 23.24
C PRO A 246 0.50 8.06 22.12
N GLN A 247 0.43 9.39 22.20
CA GLN A 247 -0.07 10.26 21.14
C GLN A 247 1.04 11.21 20.69
N TYR A 248 1.02 11.57 19.42
CA TYR A 248 2.06 12.39 18.78
C TYR A 248 1.45 13.66 18.20
N TYR A 249 2.17 14.79 18.31
CA TYR A 249 1.79 16.08 17.75
C TYR A 249 3.02 16.84 17.27
N TYR A 250 2.82 17.87 16.47
CA TYR A 250 3.89 18.75 15.98
C TYR A 250 4.02 19.96 16.89
N GLU A 251 5.26 20.32 17.25
CA GLU A 251 5.64 21.58 17.88
C GLU A 251 6.07 22.61 16.85
#